data_deae171af9ed0ffdda6e49bc420553d8
#
_entry.id   deae171af9ed0ffdda6e49bc420553d8
#
_cell.length_a   1.000
_cell.length_b   1.000
_cell.length_c   1.000
_cell.angle_alpha   90.00
_cell.angle_beta   90.00
_cell.angle_gamma   90.00
#
_symmetry.space_group_name_H-M   'P 1'
#
loop_
_entity.id
_entity.type
_entity.pdbx_description
1 polymer ?
#
loop_
_entity_poly.entity_id
_entity_poly.type
_entity_poly.pdbx_seq_one_letter_code
_entity_poly.pdbx_strand_id
1 'polypeptide(L)'
;PVNRRPNIPAALGDNDIKFDDEDTDVKFWGLYYSELLSWGDLGELYYFGLDEDDSSGRFTHNRELSTIGLRLYRKPQTSRFDYELEVAFQFGESRASPLSSDIADLDHLTHFGHAELGYSFLHDWHPRLIGQYDFASGDDDPIDGENERFDTLFGARRFDFGPTSIY
;
A
#
# COMPACT_ATOMS: atom_id res chain seq x y z
N PRO A 1 24.23 -46.35 -3.50
CA PRO A 1 23.96 -45.02 -4.05
C PRO A 1 23.07 -44.27 -3.07
N VAL A 2 23.69 -43.33 -2.35
CA VAL A 2 23.00 -42.49 -1.36
C VAL A 2 22.22 -41.44 -2.14
N ASN A 3 20.90 -41.56 -2.13
CA ASN A 3 19.97 -40.60 -2.71
C ASN A 3 19.99 -39.34 -1.81
N ARG A 4 20.88 -38.38 -2.11
CA ARG A 4 20.87 -37.09 -1.45
C ARG A 4 19.65 -36.31 -1.96
N ARG A 5 18.59 -36.25 -1.16
CA ARG A 5 17.51 -35.28 -1.39
C ARG A 5 18.11 -33.86 -1.36
N PRO A 6 17.71 -33.00 -2.30
CA PRO A 6 18.15 -31.61 -2.22
C PRO A 6 17.74 -31.03 -0.87
N ASN A 7 18.62 -30.24 -0.26
CA ASN A 7 18.35 -29.53 0.99
C ASN A 7 17.23 -28.50 0.71
N ILE A 8 16.00 -28.92 0.87
CA ILE A 8 14.85 -28.03 0.88
C ILE A 8 14.93 -27.32 2.23
N PRO A 9 14.89 -25.97 2.28
CA PRO A 9 14.85 -25.24 3.56
C PRO A 9 13.73 -25.83 4.44
N ALA A 10 14.01 -26.03 5.72
CA ALA A 10 13.08 -26.65 6.66
C ALA A 10 11.67 -26.03 6.62
N ALA A 11 11.57 -24.75 6.34
CA ALA A 11 10.30 -24.01 6.15
C ALA A 11 9.45 -24.48 4.97
N LEU A 12 10.01 -25.20 3.98
CA LEU A 12 9.28 -25.72 2.83
C LEU A 12 9.04 -27.23 2.91
N GLY A 13 9.63 -27.92 3.89
CA GLY A 13 9.52 -29.36 4.07
C GLY A 13 8.61 -29.79 5.23
N ASP A 14 8.24 -28.85 6.08
CA ASP A 14 7.42 -29.11 7.26
C ASP A 14 5.96 -28.87 6.90
N ASN A 15 5.27 -29.96 6.56
CA ASN A 15 3.82 -29.93 6.31
C ASN A 15 3.02 -30.12 7.62
N ASP A 16 3.61 -29.72 8.74
CA ASP A 16 2.89 -29.68 10.00
C ASP A 16 1.82 -28.60 9.93
N ILE A 17 0.58 -28.98 10.19
CA ILE A 17 -0.52 -28.06 10.42
C ILE A 17 -0.21 -27.37 11.75
N LYS A 18 0.51 -26.25 11.68
CA LYS A 18 0.60 -25.33 12.80
C LYS A 18 -0.60 -24.38 12.68
N PHE A 19 -1.35 -24.23 13.78
CA PHE A 19 -2.24 -23.10 13.89
C PHE A 19 -1.37 -21.85 13.81
N ASP A 20 -1.78 -20.85 13.02
CA ASP A 20 -1.14 -19.56 13.01
C ASP A 20 -1.12 -19.01 14.44
N ASP A 21 0.07 -18.74 14.95
CA ASP A 21 0.21 -17.99 16.19
C ASP A 21 -0.14 -16.52 15.88
N GLU A 22 -1.04 -15.95 16.68
CA GLU A 22 -1.38 -14.53 16.56
C GLU A 22 -0.13 -13.68 16.84
N ASP A 23 0.26 -12.85 15.88
CA ASP A 23 1.28 -11.83 16.08
C ASP A 23 0.62 -10.59 16.72
N THR A 24 0.70 -10.50 18.04
CA THR A 24 0.10 -9.39 18.80
C THR A 24 0.93 -8.11 18.74
N ASP A 25 2.16 -8.20 18.21
CA ASP A 25 3.08 -7.07 18.09
C ASP A 25 2.84 -6.25 16.82
N VAL A 26 1.93 -6.72 15.96
CA VAL A 26 1.45 -5.97 14.78
C VAL A 26 -0.05 -5.83 14.84
N LYS A 27 -0.52 -4.60 14.92
CA LYS A 27 -1.95 -4.24 14.93
C LYS A 27 -2.26 -3.36 13.72
N PHE A 28 -3.21 -3.80 12.93
CA PHE A 28 -3.70 -3.02 11.79
C PHE A 28 -5.22 -2.91 11.86
N TRP A 29 -5.73 -1.69 11.74
CA TRP A 29 -7.16 -1.43 11.77
C TRP A 29 -7.52 -0.34 10.77
N GLY A 30 -8.80 -0.24 10.46
CA GLY A 30 -9.26 0.80 9.56
C GLY A 30 -10.75 1.03 9.59
N LEU A 31 -11.12 2.18 9.06
CA LEU A 31 -12.50 2.58 8.80
C LEU A 31 -12.59 2.98 7.33
N TYR A 32 -13.63 2.49 6.67
CA TYR A 32 -13.88 2.78 5.26
C TYR A 32 -15.33 3.20 5.08
N TYR A 33 -15.54 4.35 4.47
CA TYR A 33 -16.86 4.86 4.12
C TYR A 33 -16.94 5.05 2.60
N SER A 34 -18.05 4.60 2.01
CA SER A 34 -18.29 4.70 0.58
C SER A 34 -19.73 5.15 0.33
N GLU A 35 -19.92 6.14 -0.51
CA GLU A 35 -21.22 6.70 -0.85
C GLU A 35 -21.36 6.99 -2.35
N LEU A 36 -22.52 6.64 -2.91
CA LEU A 36 -22.90 7.08 -4.23
C LEU A 36 -23.40 8.52 -4.16
N LEU A 37 -22.64 9.43 -4.74
CA LEU A 37 -22.91 10.85 -4.73
C LEU A 37 -24.13 11.19 -5.62
N SER A 38 -24.79 12.30 -5.35
CA SER A 38 -26.04 12.71 -6.03
C SER A 38 -25.89 12.89 -7.55
N TRP A 39 -24.67 13.08 -8.04
CA TRP A 39 -24.35 13.19 -9.48
C TRP A 39 -23.87 11.86 -10.11
N GLY A 40 -23.92 10.75 -9.36
CA GLY A 40 -23.71 9.39 -9.85
C GLY A 40 -22.27 8.87 -9.76
N ASP A 41 -21.36 9.62 -9.16
CA ASP A 41 -19.99 9.18 -8.88
C ASP A 41 -19.90 8.51 -7.51
N LEU A 42 -18.90 7.67 -7.29
CA LEU A 42 -18.61 7.07 -6.01
C LEU A 42 -17.57 7.91 -5.27
N GLY A 43 -17.91 8.34 -4.06
CA GLY A 43 -17.00 8.97 -3.12
C GLY A 43 -16.61 7.99 -2.03
N GLU A 44 -15.34 7.93 -1.68
CA GLU A 44 -14.81 7.04 -0.66
C GLU A 44 -13.88 7.81 0.27
N LEU A 45 -14.01 7.57 1.56
CA LEU A 45 -13.15 8.10 2.62
C LEU A 45 -12.66 6.94 3.44
N TYR A 46 -11.38 6.89 3.75
CA TYR A 46 -10.82 5.84 4.57
C TYR A 46 -9.79 6.36 5.56
N TYR A 47 -9.66 5.61 6.63
CA TYR A 47 -8.62 5.76 7.64
C TYR A 47 -8.03 4.39 7.95
N PHE A 48 -6.71 4.29 7.99
CA PHE A 48 -5.98 3.11 8.43
C PHE A 48 -4.99 3.48 9.52
N GLY A 49 -4.90 2.64 10.55
CA GLY A 49 -3.90 2.73 11.60
C GLY A 49 -3.04 1.47 11.59
N LEU A 50 -1.74 1.64 11.72
CA LEU A 50 -0.75 0.59 11.89
C LEU A 50 0.04 0.87 13.16
N ASP A 51 0.16 -0.14 14.01
CA ASP A 51 0.99 -0.16 15.21
C ASP A 51 1.83 -1.45 15.14
N GLU A 52 3.13 -1.31 14.97
CA GLU A 52 4.06 -2.41 14.77
C GLU A 52 5.23 -2.26 15.75
N ASP A 53 5.29 -3.15 16.72
CA ASP A 53 6.32 -3.22 17.74
C ASP A 53 7.39 -4.29 17.42
N ASP A 54 8.56 -4.11 18.01
CA ASP A 54 9.59 -5.14 18.03
C ASP A 54 9.16 -6.32 18.92
N SER A 55 9.38 -7.53 18.44
CA SER A 55 9.17 -8.74 19.24
C SER A 55 10.45 -9.50 19.49
N SER A 56 10.39 -10.48 20.41
CA SER A 56 11.56 -11.28 20.77
C SER A 56 12.12 -12.06 19.59
N GLY A 57 13.25 -11.61 19.07
CA GLY A 57 13.94 -12.22 17.93
C GLY A 57 13.50 -11.71 16.55
N ARG A 58 12.57 -10.74 16.49
CA ARG A 58 12.14 -10.08 15.28
C ARG A 58 12.14 -8.57 15.49
N PHE A 59 13.06 -7.89 14.84
CA PHE A 59 13.10 -6.44 14.79
C PHE A 59 12.34 -5.93 13.57
N THR A 60 11.64 -4.84 13.73
CA THR A 60 10.78 -4.22 12.71
C THR A 60 11.19 -2.77 12.49
N HIS A 61 10.48 -2.05 11.64
CA HIS A 61 10.62 -0.60 11.53
C HIS A 61 9.89 0.17 12.65
N ASN A 62 9.26 -0.54 13.59
CA ASN A 62 8.55 0.03 14.73
C ASN A 62 7.60 1.15 14.30
N ARG A 63 6.71 0.82 13.36
CA ARG A 63 5.85 1.80 12.70
C ARG A 63 4.61 2.10 13.52
N GLU A 64 4.39 3.37 13.85
CA GLU A 64 3.13 3.88 14.38
C GLU A 64 2.56 4.87 13.36
N LEU A 65 1.74 4.38 12.42
CA LEU A 65 1.30 5.15 11.26
C LEU A 65 -0.21 5.30 11.22
N SER A 66 -0.64 6.51 10.90
CA SER A 66 -2.02 6.85 10.58
C SER A 66 -2.11 7.32 9.13
N THR A 67 -3.02 6.71 8.36
CA THR A 67 -3.26 7.05 6.96
C THR A 67 -4.70 7.49 6.77
N ILE A 68 -4.93 8.66 6.21
CA ILE A 68 -6.25 9.13 5.79
C ILE A 68 -6.26 9.33 4.28
N GLY A 69 -7.28 8.83 3.61
CA GLY A 69 -7.39 8.97 2.15
C GLY A 69 -8.81 9.23 1.68
N LEU A 70 -8.87 9.86 0.53
CA LEU A 70 -10.10 10.18 -0.20
C LEU A 70 -9.95 9.69 -1.64
N ARG A 71 -11.00 9.03 -2.14
CA ARG A 71 -11.09 8.59 -3.53
C ARG A 71 -12.39 9.03 -4.15
N LEU A 72 -12.34 9.49 -5.38
CA LEU A 72 -13.49 9.85 -6.20
C LEU A 72 -13.43 9.07 -7.52
N TYR A 73 -14.49 8.38 -7.83
CA TYR A 73 -14.48 7.41 -8.92
C TYR A 73 -15.76 7.48 -9.76
N ARG A 74 -15.60 7.62 -11.07
CA ARG A 74 -16.66 7.46 -12.08
C ARG A 74 -16.38 6.23 -12.91
N LYS A 75 -17.26 5.24 -12.85
CA LYS A 75 -17.11 3.98 -13.61
C LYS A 75 -17.04 4.21 -15.10
N PRO A 76 -16.17 3.49 -15.82
CA PRO A 76 -16.20 3.42 -17.27
C PRO A 76 -17.62 3.08 -17.79
N GLN A 77 -18.01 3.63 -18.94
CA GLN A 77 -19.30 3.45 -19.58
C GLN A 77 -20.52 4.15 -18.91
N THR A 78 -20.35 4.78 -17.76
CA THR A 78 -21.39 5.66 -17.18
C THR A 78 -21.56 6.92 -18.01
N SER A 79 -20.47 7.42 -18.58
CA SER A 79 -20.42 8.51 -19.56
C SER A 79 -19.29 8.25 -20.56
N ARG A 80 -19.04 9.18 -21.48
CA ARG A 80 -17.86 9.11 -22.37
C ARG A 80 -16.56 9.34 -21.60
N PHE A 81 -16.62 10.14 -20.54
CA PHE A 81 -15.53 10.41 -19.64
C PHE A 81 -15.73 9.65 -18.34
N ASP A 82 -14.73 8.98 -17.92
CA ASP A 82 -14.60 8.36 -16.61
C ASP A 82 -13.29 8.78 -15.96
N TYR A 83 -13.20 8.64 -14.67
CA TYR A 83 -12.02 9.01 -13.92
C TYR A 83 -11.93 8.28 -12.58
N GLU A 84 -10.73 8.20 -12.10
CA GLU A 84 -10.39 7.80 -10.74
C GLU A 84 -9.36 8.78 -10.18
N LEU A 85 -9.67 9.38 -9.05
CA LEU A 85 -8.82 10.33 -8.35
C LEU A 85 -8.70 9.86 -6.92
N GLU A 86 -7.49 9.68 -6.43
CA GLU A 86 -7.22 9.29 -5.05
C GLU A 86 -6.08 10.14 -4.48
N VAL A 87 -6.23 10.54 -3.23
CA VAL A 87 -5.17 11.17 -2.45
C VAL A 87 -5.14 10.55 -1.07
N ALA A 88 -3.95 10.33 -0.54
CA ALA A 88 -3.75 9.87 0.82
C ALA A 88 -2.64 10.68 1.50
N PHE A 89 -2.81 10.90 2.79
CA PHE A 89 -1.82 11.45 3.69
C PHE A 89 -1.54 10.45 4.79
N GLN A 90 -0.27 10.31 5.12
CA GLN A 90 0.18 9.39 6.15
C GLN A 90 1.12 10.13 7.09
N PHE A 91 0.92 9.92 8.39
CA PHE A 91 1.66 10.58 9.45
C PHE A 91 1.85 9.66 10.64
N GLY A 92 2.88 9.93 11.44
CA GLY A 92 3.25 9.15 12.61
C GLY A 92 4.75 9.07 12.79
N GLU A 93 5.24 7.92 13.23
CA GLU A 93 6.65 7.67 13.49
C GLU A 93 7.06 6.30 12.92
N SER A 94 8.33 6.19 12.54
CA SER A 94 8.91 4.92 12.08
C SER A 94 10.42 4.95 12.23
N ARG A 95 11.08 3.78 12.31
CA ARG A 95 12.54 3.70 12.26
C ARG A 95 13.05 3.53 10.83
N ALA A 96 14.24 4.04 10.55
CA ALA A 96 14.88 3.92 9.26
C ALA A 96 15.15 2.46 8.88
N SER A 97 15.46 1.61 9.85
CA SER A 97 15.79 0.21 9.60
C SER A 97 15.29 -0.74 10.70
N PRO A 98 15.11 -2.04 10.40
CA PRO A 98 14.76 -3.05 11.36
C PRO A 98 16.02 -3.60 12.08
N LEU A 99 17.02 -2.78 12.35
CA LEU A 99 18.22 -3.18 13.07
C LEU A 99 18.04 -2.90 14.56
N SER A 100 18.44 -3.84 15.42
CA SER A 100 18.38 -3.68 16.88
C SER A 100 19.19 -2.51 17.44
N SER A 101 20.12 -1.98 16.65
CA SER A 101 20.91 -0.79 16.98
C SER A 101 20.23 0.51 16.56
N ASP A 102 19.20 0.45 15.74
CA ASP A 102 18.44 1.58 15.30
C ASP A 102 17.27 1.80 16.25
N ILE A 103 17.43 2.76 17.13
CA ILE A 103 16.47 3.11 18.18
C ILE A 103 15.90 4.51 18.00
N ALA A 104 16.26 5.20 16.92
CA ALA A 104 15.78 6.54 16.63
C ALA A 104 14.45 6.45 15.87
N ASP A 105 13.41 7.02 16.43
CA ASP A 105 12.16 7.21 15.74
C ASP A 105 12.29 8.46 14.86
N LEU A 106 11.83 8.33 13.61
CA LEU A 106 11.82 9.39 12.61
C LEU A 106 10.38 9.87 12.44
N ASP A 107 10.18 11.16 12.40
CA ASP A 107 8.88 11.76 12.07
C ASP A 107 8.45 11.33 10.65
N HIS A 108 7.21 10.88 10.52
CA HIS A 108 6.66 10.39 9.26
C HIS A 108 5.52 11.31 8.80
N LEU A 109 5.74 12.04 7.71
CA LEU A 109 4.74 12.87 7.07
C LEU A 109 4.82 12.72 5.55
N THR A 110 3.92 11.95 4.99
CA THR A 110 3.99 11.51 3.61
C THR A 110 2.67 11.63 2.89
N HIS A 111 2.71 11.58 1.56
CA HIS A 111 1.51 11.69 0.77
C HIS A 111 1.60 10.85 -0.52
N PHE A 112 0.43 10.47 -0.99
CA PHE A 112 0.24 9.71 -2.22
C PHE A 112 -0.87 10.35 -3.05
N GLY A 113 -0.77 10.26 -4.36
CA GLY A 113 -1.80 10.67 -5.30
C GLY A 113 -1.87 9.76 -6.51
N HIS A 114 -3.09 9.45 -6.92
CA HIS A 114 -3.42 8.71 -8.12
C HIS A 114 -4.45 9.49 -8.94
N ALA A 115 -4.26 9.56 -10.25
CA ALA A 115 -5.22 10.14 -11.18
C ALA A 115 -5.29 9.29 -12.46
N GLU A 116 -6.45 8.77 -12.75
CA GLU A 116 -6.77 8.14 -14.03
C GLU A 116 -7.87 8.94 -14.72
N LEU A 117 -7.72 9.19 -16.02
CA LEU A 117 -8.74 9.78 -16.88
C LEU A 117 -8.95 8.87 -18.08
N GLY A 118 -10.20 8.47 -18.29
CA GLY A 118 -10.60 7.62 -19.39
C GLY A 118 -11.56 8.33 -20.35
N TYR A 119 -11.42 8.04 -21.65
CA TYR A 119 -12.38 8.46 -22.67
C TYR A 119 -12.79 7.27 -23.53
N SER A 120 -14.09 6.96 -23.53
CA SER A 120 -14.69 5.89 -24.33
C SER A 120 -15.26 6.44 -25.63
N PHE A 121 -14.79 5.91 -26.76
CA PHE A 121 -15.26 6.28 -28.09
C PHE A 121 -16.54 5.51 -28.44
N LEU A 122 -17.48 6.18 -29.09
CA LEU A 122 -18.67 5.56 -29.66
C LEU A 122 -18.30 4.90 -31.01
N HIS A 123 -17.82 3.67 -30.92
CA HIS A 123 -17.44 2.85 -32.06
C HIS A 123 -17.83 1.39 -31.78
N ASP A 124 -18.01 0.57 -32.81
CA ASP A 124 -18.40 -0.84 -32.67
C ASP A 124 -17.44 -1.67 -31.79
N TRP A 125 -16.17 -1.28 -31.69
CA TRP A 125 -15.18 -1.95 -30.83
C TRP A 125 -15.07 -1.33 -29.45
N HIS A 126 -15.80 -0.25 -29.17
CA HIS A 126 -15.78 0.47 -27.89
C HIS A 126 -14.36 0.76 -27.37
N PRO A 127 -13.44 1.35 -28.18
CA PRO A 127 -12.09 1.64 -27.70
C PRO A 127 -12.14 2.69 -26.59
N ARG A 128 -11.29 2.53 -25.59
CA ARG A 128 -11.12 3.46 -24.47
C ARG A 128 -9.67 3.93 -24.43
N LEU A 129 -9.46 5.23 -24.40
CA LEU A 129 -8.16 5.86 -24.15
C LEU A 129 -8.05 6.16 -22.66
N ILE A 130 -6.92 5.82 -22.06
CA ILE A 130 -6.64 6.04 -20.64
C ILE A 130 -5.35 6.83 -20.51
N GLY A 131 -5.36 7.85 -19.66
CA GLY A 131 -4.17 8.50 -19.13
C GLY A 131 -4.14 8.32 -17.63
N GLN A 132 -3.01 7.83 -17.11
CA GLN A 132 -2.80 7.57 -15.68
C GLN A 132 -1.56 8.30 -15.20
N TYR A 133 -1.64 8.82 -13.98
CA TYR A 133 -0.52 9.44 -13.28
C TYR A 133 -0.58 9.06 -11.81
N ASP A 134 0.52 8.49 -11.31
CA ASP A 134 0.72 8.12 -9.92
C ASP A 134 1.92 8.86 -9.36
N PHE A 135 1.81 9.29 -8.11
CA PHE A 135 2.95 9.84 -7.42
C PHE A 135 2.87 9.49 -5.92
N ALA A 136 4.03 9.29 -5.30
CA ALA A 136 4.19 9.12 -3.87
C ALA A 136 5.39 9.95 -3.41
N SER A 137 5.29 10.51 -2.22
CA SER A 137 6.44 11.18 -1.62
C SER A 137 7.58 10.18 -1.40
N GLY A 138 8.81 10.65 -1.58
CA GLY A 138 10.05 9.96 -1.28
C GLY A 138 10.83 10.76 -0.25
N ASP A 139 11.79 10.13 0.37
CA ASP A 139 12.71 10.72 1.33
C ASP A 139 13.86 11.38 0.58
N ASP A 140 14.05 12.68 0.74
CA ASP A 140 15.07 13.47 0.04
C ASP A 140 16.33 13.73 0.89
N ASP A 141 16.26 13.61 2.23
CA ASP A 141 17.41 13.71 3.13
C ASP A 141 17.36 12.66 4.27
N PRO A 142 17.90 11.46 4.06
CA PRO A 142 17.81 10.34 5.01
C PRO A 142 18.46 10.57 6.39
N ILE A 143 19.01 11.76 6.64
CA ILE A 143 19.73 12.07 7.89
C ILE A 143 19.15 13.25 8.68
N ASP A 144 18.03 13.80 8.24
CA ASP A 144 17.38 14.96 8.87
C ASP A 144 16.43 14.61 10.03
N GLY A 145 16.19 13.31 10.28
CA GLY A 145 15.30 12.84 11.35
C GLY A 145 13.85 12.65 10.90
N GLU A 146 13.57 12.79 9.62
CA GLU A 146 12.27 12.58 9.02
C GLU A 146 12.30 11.36 8.06
N ASN A 147 11.16 10.71 7.88
CA ASN A 147 10.96 9.67 6.86
C ASN A 147 9.80 10.11 5.96
N GLU A 148 10.12 10.70 4.84
CA GLU A 148 9.13 11.24 3.90
C GLU A 148 8.68 10.23 2.85
N ARG A 149 9.09 8.96 2.97
CA ARG A 149 8.70 7.90 2.04
C ARG A 149 7.32 7.35 2.41
N PHE A 150 6.37 7.47 1.48
CA PHE A 150 5.03 6.88 1.66
C PHE A 150 5.11 5.37 1.83
N ASP A 151 4.52 4.85 2.93
CA ASP A 151 4.46 3.42 3.22
C ASP A 151 3.14 2.84 2.71
N THR A 152 3.23 1.83 1.86
CA THR A 152 2.05 1.14 1.32
C THR A 152 1.36 0.21 2.32
N LEU A 153 1.82 0.19 3.58
CA LEU A 153 1.35 -0.68 4.65
C LEU A 153 1.44 -2.15 4.23
N PHE A 154 0.32 -2.85 4.16
CA PHE A 154 0.20 -4.23 3.68
C PHE A 154 -0.28 -4.32 2.22
N GLY A 155 -0.39 -3.18 1.54
CA GLY A 155 -0.74 -3.11 0.13
C GLY A 155 0.32 -3.74 -0.77
N ALA A 156 -0.04 -4.00 -2.01
CA ALA A 156 0.89 -4.48 -3.01
C ALA A 156 2.04 -3.47 -3.18
N ARG A 157 3.27 -3.90 -2.94
CA ARG A 157 4.47 -3.07 -3.11
C ARG A 157 4.79 -2.75 -4.58
N ARG A 158 3.99 -3.29 -5.49
CA ARG A 158 4.07 -3.00 -6.92
C ARG A 158 2.95 -2.03 -7.24
N PHE A 159 3.30 -0.79 -7.47
CA PHE A 159 2.46 0.03 -8.31
C PHE A 159 2.45 -0.68 -9.66
N ASP A 160 1.32 -1.16 -10.09
CA ASP A 160 1.18 -1.78 -11.39
C ASP A 160 1.32 -0.68 -12.45
N PHE A 161 2.57 -0.39 -12.81
CA PHE A 161 2.87 0.40 -14.00
C PHE A 161 2.47 -0.39 -15.26
N GLY A 162 1.21 -0.81 -15.30
CA GLY A 162 0.64 -1.60 -16.35
C GLY A 162 0.73 -3.12 -16.13
N PRO A 163 0.00 -3.91 -16.93
CA PRO A 163 -0.17 -5.35 -16.76
C PRO A 163 1.09 -6.18 -16.95
N THR A 164 2.19 -5.57 -17.36
CA THR A 164 3.44 -6.29 -17.67
C THR A 164 4.50 -6.20 -16.59
N SER A 165 4.35 -5.32 -15.58
CA SER A 165 5.36 -5.10 -14.52
C SER A 165 6.79 -4.99 -15.06
N ILE A 166 6.96 -4.40 -16.24
CA ILE A 166 8.27 -4.25 -16.89
C ILE A 166 8.93 -2.99 -16.31
N TYR A 167 9.72 -3.20 -15.26
CA TYR A 167 10.79 -2.30 -14.82
C TYR A 167 11.88 -3.12 -14.13
#